data_66af25c148e19d81b2a3df5a1cd58d03
#
_entry.id   66af25c148e19d81b2a3df5a1cd58d03
#
_cell.length_a   1.000
_cell.length_b   1.000
_cell.length_c   1.000
_cell.angle_alpha   90.00
_cell.angle_beta   90.00
_cell.angle_gamma   90.00
#
_symmetry.space_group_name_H-M   'P 1'
#
loop_
_entity.id
_entity.type
_entity.pdbx_description
1 polymer ?
#
loop_
_entity_poly.entity_id
_entity_poly.type
_entity_poly.pdbx_seq_one_letter_code
_entity_poly.pdbx_strand_id
1 'polypeptide(L)'
;SPICSPSRVAISTGQYPQRWRITSYLAHRQLNTRRGMEQWLDPKAPMLARSLQRAGYATGHFGKWHMGGQRDVADAPAITEYGFDVSLTNFEGMGPKLLPLTLRPRQDAENPGRIWADAERLGKGARWMQRSKITGGFVDAAIPFIQKAAKAKQPFYINLWPDDVHSPFWPPVDQWADGKRGLYHSVLQEM
;
A
#
# COMPACT_ATOMS: atom_id res chain seq x y z
N SER A 1 18.33 4.47 2.95
CA SER A 1 17.74 4.27 4.29
C SER A 1 16.79 3.08 4.24
N PRO A 2 16.92 2.07 5.10
CA PRO A 2 16.08 0.87 5.11
C PRO A 2 14.73 1.16 5.79
N ILE A 3 13.93 2.03 5.19
CA ILE A 3 12.60 2.42 5.68
C ILE A 3 11.63 2.55 4.50
N CYS A 4 10.34 2.56 4.77
CA CYS A 4 9.24 2.42 3.80
C CYS A 4 9.46 3.11 2.44
N SER A 5 9.37 4.43 2.38
CA SER A 5 9.38 5.16 1.10
C SER A 5 10.72 5.05 0.35
N PRO A 6 11.90 5.25 0.98
CA PRO A 6 13.18 5.10 0.28
C PRO A 6 13.40 3.71 -0.30
N SER A 7 13.08 2.65 0.46
CA SER A 7 13.23 1.27 -0.02
C SER A 7 12.32 1.00 -1.22
N ARG A 8 11.06 1.47 -1.17
CA ARG A 8 10.10 1.30 -2.26
C ARG A 8 10.54 2.05 -3.51
N VAL A 9 11.02 3.28 -3.37
CA VAL A 9 11.60 4.06 -4.48
C VAL A 9 12.77 3.31 -5.09
N ALA A 10 13.72 2.84 -4.28
CA ALA A 10 14.88 2.12 -4.77
C ALA A 10 14.52 0.85 -5.55
N ILE A 11 13.62 0.02 -5.01
CA ILE A 11 13.16 -1.23 -5.65
C ILE A 11 12.41 -0.92 -6.94
N SER A 12 11.54 0.09 -6.95
CA SER A 12 10.69 0.41 -8.10
C SER A 12 11.43 1.08 -9.24
N THR A 13 12.49 1.84 -8.93
CA THR A 13 13.22 2.66 -9.92
C THR A 13 14.60 2.11 -10.28
N GLY A 14 15.15 1.20 -9.47
CA GLY A 14 16.56 0.77 -9.58
C GLY A 14 17.56 1.89 -9.25
N GLN A 15 17.13 2.95 -8.60
CA GLN A 15 17.96 4.12 -8.32
C GLN A 15 18.02 4.46 -6.83
N TYR A 16 19.07 5.19 -6.44
CA TYR A 16 19.16 5.72 -5.07
C TYR A 16 18.02 6.69 -4.78
N PRO A 17 17.26 6.51 -3.69
CA PRO A 17 16.10 7.34 -3.36
C PRO A 17 16.45 8.80 -3.09
N GLN A 18 17.71 9.09 -2.74
CA GLN A 18 18.22 10.46 -2.56
C GLN A 18 18.15 11.28 -3.87
N ARG A 19 18.29 10.62 -5.03
CA ARG A 19 18.13 11.27 -6.34
C ARG A 19 16.76 11.89 -6.51
N TRP A 20 15.74 11.28 -5.86
CA TRP A 20 14.34 11.70 -5.86
C TRP A 20 13.97 12.49 -4.62
N ARG A 21 14.97 12.90 -3.80
CA ARG A 21 14.77 13.61 -2.54
C ARG A 21 13.80 12.90 -1.59
N ILE A 22 13.77 11.57 -1.60
CA ILE A 22 12.99 10.73 -0.68
C ILE A 22 13.96 9.98 0.21
N THR A 23 14.46 10.68 1.23
CA THR A 23 15.53 10.20 2.12
C THR A 23 15.02 9.53 3.39
N SER A 24 13.72 9.67 3.69
CA SER A 24 13.02 9.04 4.81
C SER A 24 11.60 8.65 4.38
N TYR A 25 10.81 8.06 5.30
CA TYR A 25 9.41 7.80 5.02
C TYR A 25 8.67 9.13 4.75
N LEU A 26 7.83 9.11 3.75
CA LEU A 26 6.93 10.23 3.46
C LEU A 26 5.90 10.35 4.59
N ALA A 27 5.71 11.56 5.06
CA ALA A 27 4.83 11.92 6.15
C ALA A 27 3.87 13.02 5.71
N HIS A 28 3.26 13.74 6.65
CA HIS A 28 2.49 14.93 6.31
C HIS A 28 3.38 16.01 5.65
N ARG A 29 2.77 16.84 4.82
CA ARG A 29 3.44 17.80 3.94
C ARG A 29 4.47 18.67 4.67
N GLN A 30 4.10 19.24 5.79
CA GLN A 30 4.99 20.11 6.57
C GLN A 30 6.27 19.39 7.03
N LEU A 31 6.16 18.12 7.45
CA LEU A 31 7.33 17.35 7.88
C LEU A 31 8.24 16.98 6.72
N ASN A 32 7.68 16.61 5.56
CA ASN A 32 8.47 16.36 4.35
C ASN A 32 9.24 17.61 3.95
N THR A 33 8.58 18.78 3.90
CA THR A 33 9.22 20.07 3.59
C THR A 33 10.35 20.41 4.57
N ARG A 34 10.11 20.25 5.88
CA ARG A 34 11.14 20.50 6.92
C ARG A 34 12.35 19.57 6.77
N ARG A 35 12.16 18.36 6.25
CA ARG A 35 13.24 17.39 5.97
C ARG A 35 13.90 17.60 4.61
N GLY A 36 13.51 18.61 3.84
CA GLY A 36 14.00 18.85 2.49
C GLY A 36 13.62 17.76 1.48
N MET A 37 12.52 17.04 1.76
CA MET A 37 12.03 15.95 0.93
C MET A 37 10.94 16.40 -0.03
N GLU A 38 10.80 15.67 -1.13
CA GLU A 38 9.63 15.79 -2.01
C GLU A 38 8.37 15.24 -1.33
N GLN A 39 7.19 15.62 -1.89
CA GLN A 39 5.89 15.16 -1.36
C GLN A 39 5.47 13.81 -1.95
N TRP A 40 6.01 13.45 -3.10
CA TRP A 40 5.81 12.18 -3.80
C TRP A 40 6.99 11.89 -4.73
N LEU A 41 7.09 10.63 -5.17
CA LEU A 41 8.00 10.26 -6.24
C LEU A 41 7.58 10.95 -7.54
N ASP A 42 8.51 11.57 -8.25
CA ASP A 42 8.23 12.13 -9.58
C ASP A 42 7.72 11.01 -10.51
N PRO A 43 6.52 11.15 -11.13
CA PRO A 43 6.03 10.15 -12.06
C PRO A 43 6.92 9.94 -13.29
N LYS A 44 7.88 10.83 -13.57
CA LYS A 44 8.90 10.63 -14.61
C LYS A 44 10.01 9.66 -14.20
N ALA A 45 10.06 9.23 -12.93
CA ALA A 45 11.04 8.24 -12.47
C ALA A 45 11.01 6.97 -13.34
N PRO A 46 12.16 6.31 -13.57
CA PRO A 46 12.26 5.11 -14.42
C PRO A 46 11.67 3.89 -13.70
N MET A 47 10.35 3.83 -13.61
CA MET A 47 9.63 2.75 -12.97
C MET A 47 9.73 1.44 -13.75
N LEU A 48 10.05 0.35 -13.05
CA LEU A 48 10.03 -1.00 -13.61
C LEU A 48 8.66 -1.33 -14.22
N ALA A 49 7.58 -1.01 -13.51
CA ALA A 49 6.21 -1.23 -13.99
C ALA A 49 5.96 -0.56 -15.35
N ARG A 50 6.40 0.70 -15.53
CA ARG A 50 6.25 1.41 -16.79
C ARG A 50 7.05 0.78 -17.92
N SER A 51 8.26 0.29 -17.64
CA SER A 51 9.08 -0.39 -18.63
C SER A 51 8.41 -1.69 -19.10
N LEU A 52 7.87 -2.45 -18.16
CA LEU A 52 7.14 -3.68 -18.47
C LEU A 52 5.80 -3.41 -19.18
N GLN A 53 5.05 -2.38 -18.75
CA GLN A 53 3.82 -1.97 -19.44
C GLN A 53 4.09 -1.63 -20.92
N ARG A 54 5.15 -0.86 -21.20
CA ARG A 54 5.58 -0.55 -22.56
C ARG A 54 6.01 -1.79 -23.37
N ALA A 55 6.48 -2.81 -22.69
CA ALA A 55 6.81 -4.12 -23.28
C ALA A 55 5.60 -5.04 -23.45
N GLY A 56 4.36 -4.56 -23.19
CA GLY A 56 3.12 -5.31 -23.39
C GLY A 56 2.66 -6.13 -22.20
N TYR A 57 3.28 -5.97 -21.02
CA TYR A 57 2.81 -6.61 -19.80
C TYR A 57 1.55 -5.92 -19.26
N ALA A 58 0.61 -6.69 -18.73
CA ALA A 58 -0.40 -6.19 -17.82
C ALA A 58 0.27 -5.89 -16.46
N THR A 59 -0.02 -4.74 -15.87
CA THR A 59 0.69 -4.29 -14.65
C THR A 59 -0.27 -3.94 -13.53
N GLY A 60 -0.04 -4.47 -12.31
CA GLY A 60 -0.91 -4.29 -11.16
C GLY A 60 -0.14 -3.95 -9.88
N HIS A 61 -0.70 -3.07 -9.05
CA HIS A 61 -0.20 -2.78 -7.70
C HIS A 61 -1.28 -3.07 -6.66
N PHE A 62 -0.98 -3.95 -5.72
CA PHE A 62 -1.88 -4.36 -4.64
C PHE A 62 -1.15 -4.28 -3.30
N GLY A 63 -1.63 -3.40 -2.42
CA GLY A 63 -1.04 -3.22 -1.11
C GLY A 63 -0.46 -1.83 -0.87
N LYS A 64 0.50 -1.73 0.02
CA LYS A 64 1.09 -0.46 0.45
C LYS A 64 1.87 0.22 -0.67
N TRP A 65 1.53 1.48 -0.97
CA TRP A 65 2.26 2.31 -1.92
C TRP A 65 3.40 3.11 -1.28
N HIS A 66 3.11 4.06 -0.45
CA HIS A 66 4.00 4.92 0.32
C HIS A 66 5.10 5.65 -0.49
N MET A 67 4.78 6.00 -1.73
CA MET A 67 5.62 6.85 -2.59
C MET A 67 4.89 8.12 -3.03
N GLY A 68 3.89 8.54 -2.25
CA GLY A 68 3.05 9.74 -2.43
C GLY A 68 1.59 9.49 -2.07
N GLY A 69 0.80 10.56 -1.94
CA GLY A 69 -0.60 10.47 -1.57
C GLY A 69 -0.80 10.11 -0.10
N GLN A 70 0.02 10.68 0.78
CA GLN A 70 -0.26 10.68 2.21
C GLN A 70 -1.56 11.47 2.45
N ARG A 71 -2.18 11.26 3.60
CA ARG A 71 -3.53 11.73 3.92
C ARG A 71 -3.77 13.24 3.77
N ASP A 72 -2.74 14.08 3.81
CA ASP A 72 -2.79 15.52 3.56
C ASP A 72 -2.25 15.94 2.18
N VAL A 73 -1.89 14.98 1.33
CA VAL A 73 -1.30 15.20 0.00
C VAL A 73 -2.24 14.65 -1.07
N ALA A 74 -3.37 15.36 -1.27
CA ALA A 74 -4.44 14.95 -2.20
C ALA A 74 -4.14 15.27 -3.68
N ASP A 75 -3.06 15.99 -3.94
CA ASP A 75 -2.59 16.40 -5.26
C ASP A 75 -1.45 15.53 -5.80
N ALA A 76 -1.13 14.43 -5.10
CA ALA A 76 -0.17 13.46 -5.60
C ALA A 76 -0.67 12.75 -6.86
N PRO A 77 0.24 12.34 -7.77
CA PRO A 77 -0.13 11.53 -8.94
C PRO A 77 -0.80 10.22 -8.54
N ALA A 78 -1.73 9.76 -9.38
CA ALA A 78 -2.34 8.45 -9.21
C ALA A 78 -1.31 7.33 -9.40
N ILE A 79 -1.51 6.19 -8.73
CA ILE A 79 -0.58 5.04 -8.85
C ILE A 79 -0.47 4.57 -10.31
N THR A 80 -1.54 4.72 -11.09
CA THR A 80 -1.55 4.40 -12.53
C THR A 80 -0.61 5.27 -13.36
N GLU A 81 -0.28 6.47 -12.91
CA GLU A 81 0.69 7.33 -13.60
C GLU A 81 2.14 6.82 -13.52
N TYR A 82 2.39 5.81 -12.70
CA TYR A 82 3.71 5.17 -12.57
C TYR A 82 3.86 3.91 -13.43
N GLY A 83 2.90 3.64 -14.33
CA GLY A 83 2.94 2.50 -15.25
C GLY A 83 2.23 1.27 -14.73
N PHE A 84 1.26 1.43 -13.84
CA PHE A 84 0.34 0.38 -13.43
C PHE A 84 -1.01 0.56 -14.11
N ASP A 85 -1.56 -0.50 -14.73
CA ASP A 85 -2.89 -0.49 -15.34
C ASP A 85 -3.98 -0.48 -14.28
N VAL A 86 -3.74 -1.15 -13.16
CA VAL A 86 -4.65 -1.19 -12.02
C VAL A 86 -3.90 -1.02 -10.71
N SER A 87 -4.60 -0.48 -9.71
CA SER A 87 -4.07 -0.41 -8.34
C SER A 87 -5.18 -0.59 -7.32
N LEU A 88 -4.84 -1.20 -6.20
CA LEU A 88 -5.61 -1.20 -4.96
C LEU A 88 -4.62 -1.00 -3.82
N THR A 89 -4.72 0.11 -3.11
CA THR A 89 -3.77 0.44 -2.04
C THR A 89 -4.46 0.50 -0.68
N ASN A 90 -3.70 0.66 0.37
CA ASN A 90 -4.21 0.94 1.70
C ASN A 90 -4.34 2.46 1.93
N PHE A 91 -3.93 2.97 3.09
CA PHE A 91 -4.13 4.36 3.50
C PHE A 91 -3.26 5.41 2.76
N GLU A 92 -2.21 4.99 2.07
CA GLU A 92 -1.32 5.89 1.32
C GLU A 92 -1.31 5.52 -0.16
N GLY A 93 -1.25 6.54 -1.02
CA GLY A 93 -1.40 6.39 -2.47
C GLY A 93 -2.75 6.91 -2.96
N MET A 94 -2.78 7.42 -4.18
CA MET A 94 -4.01 7.89 -4.82
C MET A 94 -4.67 6.75 -5.60
N GLY A 95 -5.98 6.66 -5.53
CA GLY A 95 -6.77 5.64 -6.23
C GLY A 95 -7.59 4.75 -5.29
N PRO A 96 -8.17 3.64 -5.78
CA PRO A 96 -9.00 2.73 -4.99
C PRO A 96 -8.28 2.20 -3.74
N LYS A 97 -9.03 2.05 -2.64
CA LYS A 97 -8.46 1.70 -1.33
C LYS A 97 -9.15 0.53 -0.68
N LEU A 98 -8.34 -0.24 0.06
CA LEU A 98 -8.77 -1.23 1.02
C LEU A 98 -8.33 -0.75 2.41
N LEU A 99 -9.27 -0.27 3.22
CA LEU A 99 -9.01 0.36 4.51
C LEU A 99 -9.32 -0.59 5.67
N PRO A 100 -8.54 -0.54 6.76
CA PRO A 100 -8.66 -1.51 7.84
C PRO A 100 -9.72 -1.15 8.86
N LEU A 101 -10.58 -2.11 9.15
CA LEU A 101 -11.39 -2.18 10.35
C LEU A 101 -10.58 -2.84 11.47
N THR A 102 -10.73 -2.37 12.69
CA THR A 102 -10.05 -2.91 13.87
C THR A 102 -11.05 -3.49 14.84
N LEU A 103 -10.76 -4.68 15.34
CA LEU A 103 -11.61 -5.37 16.30
C LEU A 103 -10.74 -5.92 17.44
N ARG A 104 -11.10 -5.59 18.66
CA ARG A 104 -10.45 -6.11 19.89
C ARG A 104 -11.25 -7.24 20.50
N PRO A 105 -10.64 -8.08 21.33
CA PRO A 105 -11.39 -9.00 22.20
C PRO A 105 -12.48 -8.28 22.99
N ARG A 106 -13.68 -8.85 23.01
CA ARG A 106 -14.87 -8.29 23.68
C ARG A 106 -15.44 -6.99 23.09
N GLN A 107 -14.90 -6.50 21.97
CA GLN A 107 -15.52 -5.40 21.22
C GLN A 107 -16.70 -5.96 20.42
N ASP A 108 -17.76 -5.15 20.29
CA ASP A 108 -18.87 -5.45 19.42
C ASP A 108 -18.42 -5.54 17.97
N ALA A 109 -18.63 -6.69 17.34
CA ALA A 109 -18.23 -6.94 15.97
C ALA A 109 -19.02 -6.11 14.94
N GLU A 110 -20.21 -5.63 15.29
CA GLU A 110 -21.01 -4.76 14.42
C GLU A 110 -20.50 -3.30 14.43
N ASN A 111 -19.72 -2.94 15.44
CA ASN A 111 -19.14 -1.61 15.61
C ASN A 111 -17.60 -1.64 15.66
N PRO A 112 -16.93 -2.07 14.58
CA PRO A 112 -15.48 -2.10 14.52
C PRO A 112 -14.90 -0.68 14.52
N GLY A 113 -13.68 -0.54 15.04
CA GLY A 113 -12.92 0.68 14.90
C GLY A 113 -12.46 0.88 13.45
N ARG A 114 -12.17 2.13 13.08
CA ARG A 114 -11.61 2.50 11.77
C ARG A 114 -10.29 3.23 11.97
N ILE A 115 -9.21 2.67 11.46
CA ILE A 115 -7.92 3.38 11.42
C ILE A 115 -7.67 3.88 10.00
N TRP A 116 -6.99 5.03 9.91
CA TRP A 116 -6.70 5.72 8.65
C TRP A 116 -7.93 6.14 7.84
N ALA A 117 -9.04 6.40 8.52
CA ALA A 117 -10.31 6.79 7.88
C ALA A 117 -10.19 8.07 7.04
N ASP A 118 -9.29 8.97 7.41
CA ASP A 118 -8.98 10.19 6.67
C ASP A 118 -8.39 9.92 5.27
N ALA A 119 -7.90 8.71 5.02
CA ALA A 119 -7.45 8.30 3.68
C ALA A 119 -8.59 8.02 2.70
N GLU A 120 -9.82 7.83 3.18
CA GLU A 120 -10.99 7.55 2.33
C GLU A 120 -11.21 8.65 1.29
N ARG A 121 -10.99 9.92 1.65
CA ARG A 121 -11.10 11.07 0.75
C ARG A 121 -10.12 11.07 -0.42
N LEU A 122 -9.01 10.33 -0.31
CA LEU A 122 -7.97 10.24 -1.35
C LEU A 122 -8.23 9.08 -2.33
N GLY A 123 -9.31 8.35 -2.14
CA GLY A 123 -9.68 7.20 -2.95
C GLY A 123 -10.95 7.44 -3.75
N LYS A 124 -11.03 6.83 -4.92
CA LYS A 124 -12.30 6.65 -5.62
C LYS A 124 -12.83 5.26 -5.27
N GLY A 125 -13.64 5.17 -4.21
CA GLY A 125 -14.18 3.91 -3.70
C GLY A 125 -13.26 3.24 -2.68
N ALA A 126 -13.42 3.58 -1.41
CA ALA A 126 -12.81 2.85 -0.31
C ALA A 126 -13.69 1.65 0.07
N ARG A 127 -13.07 0.49 0.22
CA ARG A 127 -13.66 -0.69 0.84
C ARG A 127 -13.04 -0.88 2.22
N TRP A 128 -13.84 -1.35 3.18
CA TRP A 128 -13.40 -1.59 4.53
C TRP A 128 -13.33 -3.09 4.80
N MET A 129 -12.26 -3.56 5.42
CA MET A 129 -12.02 -4.96 5.75
C MET A 129 -11.31 -5.08 7.10
N GLN A 130 -11.54 -6.15 7.83
CA GLN A 130 -10.80 -6.41 9.07
C GLN A 130 -9.29 -6.37 8.81
N ARG A 131 -8.56 -5.69 9.69
CA ARG A 131 -7.11 -5.49 9.53
C ARG A 131 -6.35 -6.81 9.37
N SER A 132 -6.75 -7.85 10.11
CA SER A 132 -6.18 -9.20 10.02
C SER A 132 -6.40 -9.89 8.67
N LYS A 133 -7.31 -9.41 7.84
CA LYS A 133 -7.65 -10.00 6.53
C LYS A 133 -7.22 -9.15 5.34
N ILE A 134 -6.53 -8.06 5.58
CA ILE A 134 -6.18 -7.08 4.53
C ILE A 134 -5.28 -7.70 3.45
N THR A 135 -4.30 -8.50 3.81
CA THR A 135 -3.43 -9.19 2.84
C THR A 135 -4.25 -10.14 1.97
N GLY A 136 -5.14 -10.95 2.55
CA GLY A 136 -6.09 -11.76 1.79
C GLY A 136 -6.91 -10.93 0.82
N GLY A 137 -7.41 -9.76 1.25
CA GLY A 137 -8.16 -8.85 0.39
C GLY A 137 -7.37 -8.29 -0.78
N PHE A 138 -6.06 -8.07 -0.65
CA PHE A 138 -5.19 -7.71 -1.77
C PHE A 138 -4.95 -8.91 -2.70
N VAL A 139 -4.79 -10.11 -2.17
CA VAL A 139 -4.67 -11.34 -2.95
C VAL A 139 -5.94 -11.60 -3.76
N ASP A 140 -7.11 -11.48 -3.12
CA ASP A 140 -8.43 -11.62 -3.77
C ASP A 140 -8.63 -10.63 -4.92
N ALA A 141 -8.06 -9.44 -4.81
CA ALA A 141 -8.08 -8.45 -5.88
C ALA A 141 -7.06 -8.75 -6.99
N ALA A 142 -5.93 -9.35 -6.65
CA ALA A 142 -4.88 -9.69 -7.61
C ALA A 142 -5.24 -10.91 -8.47
N ILE A 143 -5.92 -11.91 -7.90
CA ILE A 143 -6.29 -13.13 -8.62
C ILE A 143 -7.10 -12.87 -9.91
N PRO A 144 -8.20 -12.10 -9.90
CA PRO A 144 -8.94 -11.78 -11.12
C PRO A 144 -8.11 -11.04 -12.17
N PHE A 145 -7.18 -10.18 -11.72
CA PHE A 145 -6.24 -9.50 -12.61
C PHE A 145 -5.32 -10.52 -13.33
N ILE A 146 -4.75 -11.47 -12.59
CA ILE A 146 -3.90 -12.54 -13.13
C ILE A 146 -4.71 -13.41 -14.12
N GLN A 147 -5.91 -13.82 -13.74
CA GLN A 147 -6.79 -14.64 -14.57
C GLN A 147 -7.14 -13.93 -15.89
N LYS A 148 -7.42 -12.63 -15.84
CA LYS A 148 -7.68 -11.82 -17.03
C LYS A 148 -6.47 -11.77 -17.94
N ALA A 149 -5.28 -11.52 -17.43
CA ALA A 149 -4.05 -11.51 -18.20
C ALA A 149 -3.74 -12.87 -18.80
N ALA A 150 -3.86 -13.94 -18.03
CA ALA A 150 -3.64 -15.32 -18.47
C ALA A 150 -4.62 -15.70 -19.61
N LYS A 151 -5.92 -15.37 -19.46
CA LYS A 151 -6.92 -15.60 -20.51
C LYS A 151 -6.60 -14.86 -21.80
N ALA A 152 -6.04 -13.66 -21.69
CA ALA A 152 -5.59 -12.85 -22.82
C ALA A 152 -4.22 -13.30 -23.37
N LYS A 153 -3.59 -14.32 -22.79
CA LYS A 153 -2.20 -14.74 -23.10
C LYS A 153 -1.20 -13.58 -23.00
N GLN A 154 -1.48 -12.65 -22.11
CA GLN A 154 -0.64 -11.46 -21.87
C GLN A 154 0.26 -11.71 -20.65
N PRO A 155 1.57 -11.47 -20.74
CA PRO A 155 2.43 -11.52 -19.57
C PRO A 155 2.00 -10.43 -18.57
N PHE A 156 2.21 -10.68 -17.28
CA PHE A 156 1.82 -9.73 -16.25
C PHE A 156 2.94 -9.49 -15.23
N TYR A 157 2.86 -8.33 -14.58
CA TYR A 157 3.71 -7.93 -13.48
C TYR A 157 2.84 -7.39 -12.34
N ILE A 158 3.10 -7.87 -11.13
CA ILE A 158 2.35 -7.46 -9.94
C ILE A 158 3.32 -7.05 -8.83
N ASN A 159 3.05 -5.90 -8.24
CA ASN A 159 3.51 -5.57 -6.89
C ASN A 159 2.43 -6.02 -5.91
N LEU A 160 2.66 -7.12 -5.20
CA LEU A 160 1.86 -7.52 -4.05
C LEU A 160 2.65 -7.17 -2.79
N TRP A 161 2.30 -6.04 -2.17
CA TRP A 161 3.05 -5.44 -1.08
C TRP A 161 2.22 -5.32 0.21
N PRO A 162 2.05 -6.42 0.96
CA PRO A 162 1.31 -6.40 2.21
C PRO A 162 2.01 -5.55 3.26
N ASP A 163 1.27 -5.10 4.27
CA ASP A 163 1.79 -4.28 5.36
C ASP A 163 1.31 -4.73 6.76
N ASP A 164 0.84 -5.95 6.89
CA ASP A 164 0.25 -6.50 8.13
C ASP A 164 1.21 -6.44 9.31
N VAL A 165 2.48 -6.68 9.06
CA VAL A 165 3.56 -6.59 10.07
C VAL A 165 3.94 -5.16 10.43
N HIS A 166 3.25 -4.14 9.88
CA HIS A 166 3.41 -2.75 10.27
C HIS A 166 2.49 -2.41 11.45
N SER A 167 3.04 -1.78 12.47
CA SER A 167 2.30 -1.28 13.63
C SER A 167 1.19 -0.27 13.23
N PRO A 168 0.02 -0.27 13.86
CA PRO A 168 -0.40 -1.12 14.97
C PRO A 168 -0.80 -2.54 14.52
N PHE A 169 -0.49 -3.54 15.37
CA PHE A 169 -0.78 -4.94 15.09
C PHE A 169 -2.21 -5.28 15.48
N TRP A 170 -2.95 -5.90 14.56
CA TRP A 170 -4.35 -6.27 14.73
C TRP A 170 -4.56 -7.69 14.18
N PRO A 171 -4.18 -8.72 14.96
CA PRO A 171 -4.46 -10.10 14.61
C PRO A 171 -5.97 -10.42 14.70
N PRO A 172 -6.41 -11.59 14.23
CA PRO A 172 -7.73 -12.10 14.55
C PRO A 172 -7.99 -12.08 16.05
N VAL A 173 -9.25 -11.88 16.44
CA VAL A 173 -9.63 -11.73 17.85
C VAL A 173 -9.32 -12.98 18.68
N ASP A 174 -9.49 -14.15 18.09
CA ASP A 174 -9.20 -15.46 18.69
C ASP A 174 -7.71 -15.78 18.80
N GLN A 175 -6.87 -15.05 18.08
CA GLN A 175 -5.40 -15.13 18.12
C GLN A 175 -4.77 -13.95 18.88
N TRP A 176 -5.58 -13.19 19.61
CA TRP A 176 -5.10 -12.03 20.33
C TRP A 176 -4.15 -12.43 21.45
N ALA A 177 -2.92 -11.98 21.38
CA ALA A 177 -1.87 -12.29 22.33
C ALA A 177 -1.45 -11.04 23.13
N ASP A 178 -0.84 -11.26 24.29
CA ASP A 178 -0.38 -10.19 25.16
C ASP A 178 0.91 -9.57 24.65
N GLY A 179 0.95 -8.25 24.78
CA GLY A 179 2.12 -7.44 24.45
C GLY A 179 2.43 -7.36 22.94
N LYS A 180 3.27 -6.39 22.59
CA LYS A 180 3.58 -6.08 21.18
C LYS A 180 4.18 -7.26 20.43
N ARG A 181 5.02 -8.05 21.07
CA ARG A 181 5.69 -9.21 20.44
C ARG A 181 4.68 -10.33 20.14
N GLY A 182 3.77 -10.62 21.09
CA GLY A 182 2.73 -11.61 20.89
C GLY A 182 1.80 -11.23 19.74
N LEU A 183 1.30 -9.99 19.73
CA LEU A 183 0.48 -9.47 18.63
C LEU A 183 1.18 -9.54 17.27
N TYR A 184 2.48 -9.24 17.22
CA TYR A 184 3.28 -9.36 15.99
C TYR A 184 3.33 -10.80 15.48
N HIS A 185 3.57 -11.77 16.36
CA HIS A 185 3.58 -13.20 15.99
C HIS A 185 2.22 -13.66 15.47
N SER A 186 1.12 -13.28 16.15
CA SER A 186 -0.22 -13.62 15.70
C SER A 186 -0.55 -13.04 14.32
N VAL A 187 -0.12 -11.81 14.04
CA VAL A 187 -0.27 -11.20 12.70
C VAL A 187 0.51 -11.97 11.65
N LEU A 188 1.73 -12.42 11.96
CA LEU A 188 2.54 -13.23 11.03
C LEU A 188 1.91 -14.60 10.73
N GLN A 189 1.27 -15.23 11.71
CA GLN A 189 0.60 -16.51 11.52
C GLN A 189 -0.63 -16.41 10.62
N GLU A 190 -1.33 -15.27 10.66
CA GLU A 190 -2.51 -15.03 9.83
C GLU A 190 -2.16 -14.60 8.40
N MET A 191 -1.02 -13.98 8.21
CA MET A 191 -0.55 -13.47 6.92
C MET A 191 -0.16 -14.58 5.94
#